data_0afc266dd486a81161b597574cff405c
#
_entry.id   0afc266dd486a81161b597574cff405c
#
_cell.length_a   1.000
_cell.length_b   1.000
_cell.length_c   1.000
_cell.angle_alpha   90.00
_cell.angle_beta   90.00
_cell.angle_gamma   90.00
#
_symmetry.space_group_name_H-M   'P 1'
#
loop_
_entity.id
_entity.type
_entity.pdbx_description
1 polymer ?
#
loop_
_entity_poly.entity_id
_entity_poly.type
_entity_poly.pdbx_seq_one_letter_code
_entity_poly.pdbx_strand_id
1 'polypeptide(L)'
;QIARIKGAEKVLGIAGTDEKCAWLVDELGFDAAINYSTEDVKGRLRTLCPKGIDLYFDNVGGMLLDVCLGQLALRGRVVLCGAISTYNSPQRSAGPSNYRNLITKRGRMEGFIILDYSDHFAEAQFEIAGWVADGRIKHREHIVDGLEHAPDALNLLFTGGNTGKVIVRI
;
A
#
# COMPACT_ATOMS: atom_id res chain seq x y z
N GLN A 1 4.95 6.15 -5.99
CA GLN A 1 5.66 7.29 -6.56
C GLN A 1 7.08 7.38 -6.00
N ILE A 2 7.28 7.35 -4.67
CA ILE A 2 8.63 7.37 -4.05
C ILE A 2 9.49 6.21 -4.56
N ALA A 3 8.94 5.00 -4.67
CA ALA A 3 9.68 3.86 -5.23
C ALA A 3 10.21 4.15 -6.64
N ARG A 4 9.39 4.77 -7.50
CA ARG A 4 9.79 5.19 -8.84
C ARG A 4 10.91 6.23 -8.79
N ILE A 5 10.79 7.24 -7.93
CA ILE A 5 11.80 8.30 -7.74
C ILE A 5 13.14 7.72 -7.27
N LYS A 6 13.09 6.72 -6.40
CA LYS A 6 14.28 6.01 -5.88
C LYS A 6 14.78 4.88 -6.82
N GLY A 7 14.27 4.77 -8.06
CA GLY A 7 14.81 3.92 -9.12
C GLY A 7 14.15 2.56 -9.29
N ALA A 8 12.95 2.34 -8.74
CA ALA A 8 12.21 1.11 -9.04
C ALA A 8 11.86 1.04 -10.53
N GLU A 9 12.23 -0.05 -11.19
CA GLU A 9 11.98 -0.29 -12.60
C GLU A 9 10.46 -0.44 -12.88
N LYS A 10 9.75 -1.11 -11.96
CA LYS A 10 8.32 -1.37 -12.07
C LYS A 10 7.61 -1.14 -10.75
N VAL A 11 6.50 -0.40 -10.80
CA VAL A 11 5.67 -0.11 -9.62
C VAL A 11 4.24 -0.53 -9.90
N LEU A 12 3.70 -1.39 -9.05
CA LEU A 12 2.32 -1.87 -9.13
C LEU A 12 1.52 -1.38 -7.93
N GLY A 13 0.23 -1.13 -8.15
CA GLY A 13 -0.72 -0.83 -7.09
C GLY A 13 -1.77 -1.91 -6.94
N ILE A 14 -2.32 -2.04 -5.73
CA ILE A 14 -3.48 -2.89 -5.46
C ILE A 14 -4.52 -2.00 -4.78
N ALA A 15 -5.72 -1.91 -5.33
CA ALA A 15 -6.78 -1.06 -4.83
C ALA A 15 -8.14 -1.77 -4.92
N GLY A 16 -9.18 -1.20 -4.28
CA GLY A 16 -10.47 -1.86 -4.15
C GLY A 16 -11.52 -1.49 -5.20
N THR A 17 -11.23 -0.52 -6.08
CA THR A 17 -12.15 -0.09 -7.13
C THR A 17 -11.41 0.21 -8.42
N ASP A 18 -12.12 0.10 -9.56
CA ASP A 18 -11.56 0.39 -10.88
C ASP A 18 -11.14 1.86 -11.00
N GLU A 19 -11.91 2.78 -10.40
CA GLU A 19 -11.57 4.21 -10.37
C GLU A 19 -10.22 4.45 -9.68
N LYS A 20 -9.98 3.80 -8.53
CA LYS A 20 -8.71 3.92 -7.81
C LYS A 20 -7.58 3.30 -8.62
N CYS A 21 -7.81 2.16 -9.27
CA CYS A 21 -6.82 1.54 -10.14
C CYS A 21 -6.46 2.43 -11.33
N ALA A 22 -7.46 3.03 -11.98
CA ALA A 22 -7.25 3.99 -13.07
C ALA A 22 -6.43 5.19 -12.58
N TRP A 23 -6.79 5.76 -11.42
CA TRP A 23 -6.04 6.88 -10.85
C TRP A 23 -4.57 6.54 -10.58
N LEU A 24 -4.28 5.34 -10.06
CA LEU A 24 -2.89 4.90 -9.85
C LEU A 24 -2.09 4.86 -11.15
N VAL A 25 -2.69 4.38 -12.24
CA VAL A 25 -2.00 4.24 -13.53
C VAL A 25 -1.95 5.58 -14.27
N ASP A 26 -3.10 6.23 -14.47
CA ASP A 26 -3.23 7.37 -15.37
C ASP A 26 -2.64 8.66 -14.76
N GLU A 27 -2.80 8.82 -13.44
CA GLU A 27 -2.37 10.04 -12.76
C GLU A 27 -1.07 9.88 -11.99
N LEU A 28 -0.87 8.75 -11.30
CA LEU A 28 0.30 8.54 -10.43
C LEU A 28 1.45 7.82 -11.15
N GLY A 29 1.25 7.39 -12.41
CA GLY A 29 2.27 6.79 -13.25
C GLY A 29 2.74 5.40 -12.81
N PHE A 30 1.84 4.61 -12.20
CA PHE A 30 2.11 3.21 -11.92
C PHE A 30 2.07 2.41 -13.23
N ASP A 31 2.86 1.34 -13.33
CA ASP A 31 2.91 0.49 -14.53
C ASP A 31 1.66 -0.36 -14.70
N ALA A 32 1.01 -0.72 -13.59
CA ALA A 32 -0.28 -1.38 -13.58
C ALA A 32 -0.91 -1.27 -12.18
N ALA A 33 -2.22 -1.50 -12.13
CA ALA A 33 -2.97 -1.67 -10.89
C ALA A 33 -3.83 -2.92 -10.96
N ILE A 34 -4.19 -3.46 -9.79
CA ILE A 34 -5.03 -4.65 -9.66
C ILE A 34 -6.20 -4.29 -8.74
N ASN A 35 -7.42 -4.48 -9.22
CA ASN A 35 -8.61 -4.35 -8.40
C ASN A 35 -8.84 -5.66 -7.62
N TYR A 36 -8.50 -5.68 -6.33
CA TYR A 36 -8.62 -6.89 -5.51
C TYR A 36 -10.06 -7.34 -5.30
N SER A 37 -11.05 -6.49 -5.56
CA SER A 37 -12.48 -6.82 -5.39
C SER A 37 -13.04 -7.61 -6.57
N THR A 38 -12.47 -7.45 -7.76
CA THR A 38 -13.02 -8.00 -9.01
C THR A 38 -12.04 -8.89 -9.78
N GLU A 39 -10.73 -8.77 -9.53
CA GLU A 39 -9.71 -9.51 -10.26
C GLU A 39 -9.09 -10.66 -9.43
N ASP A 40 -8.59 -11.69 -10.13
CA ASP A 40 -7.69 -12.68 -9.53
C ASP A 40 -6.31 -12.08 -9.27
N VAL A 41 -6.12 -11.54 -8.07
CA VAL A 41 -4.87 -10.88 -7.65
C VAL A 41 -3.66 -11.80 -7.87
N LYS A 42 -3.79 -13.09 -7.57
CA LYS A 42 -2.69 -14.06 -7.71
C LYS A 42 -2.29 -14.26 -9.17
N GLY A 43 -3.27 -14.45 -10.05
CA GLY A 43 -3.05 -14.61 -11.48
C GLY A 43 -2.46 -13.34 -12.10
N ARG A 44 -3.00 -12.18 -11.71
CA ARG A 44 -2.49 -10.88 -12.16
C ARG A 44 -1.04 -10.64 -11.73
N LEU A 45 -0.71 -10.91 -10.48
CA LEU A 45 0.68 -10.77 -10.00
C LEU A 45 1.65 -11.72 -10.72
N ARG A 46 1.24 -12.95 -11.03
CA ARG A 46 2.08 -13.88 -11.83
C ARG A 46 2.41 -13.31 -13.21
N THR A 47 1.43 -12.70 -13.87
CA THR A 47 1.60 -12.08 -15.18
C THR A 47 2.45 -10.82 -15.11
N LEU A 48 2.15 -9.95 -14.14
CA LEU A 48 2.80 -8.65 -14.00
C LEU A 48 4.21 -8.75 -13.41
N CYS A 49 4.45 -9.73 -12.53
CA CYS A 49 5.74 -9.96 -11.85
C CYS A 49 6.26 -11.37 -12.11
N PRO A 50 6.63 -11.72 -13.35
CA PRO A 50 7.06 -13.10 -13.69
C PRO A 50 8.32 -13.54 -12.95
N LYS A 51 9.17 -12.59 -12.52
CA LYS A 51 10.36 -12.83 -11.70
C LYS A 51 10.08 -12.76 -10.18
N GLY A 52 8.86 -12.45 -9.79
CA GLY A 52 8.43 -12.23 -8.42
C GLY A 52 8.48 -10.76 -7.99
N ILE A 53 8.09 -10.52 -6.74
CA ILE A 53 8.02 -9.20 -6.13
C ILE A 53 9.28 -8.96 -5.31
N ASP A 54 10.06 -7.93 -5.65
CA ASP A 54 11.27 -7.56 -4.91
C ASP A 54 10.96 -6.83 -3.61
N LEU A 55 9.95 -5.95 -3.64
CA LEU A 55 9.50 -5.17 -2.48
C LEU A 55 7.97 -5.10 -2.46
N TYR A 56 7.37 -5.52 -1.35
CA TYR A 56 5.97 -5.31 -1.04
C TYR A 56 5.82 -4.43 0.19
N PHE A 57 5.15 -3.30 0.05
CA PHE A 57 4.80 -2.40 1.15
C PHE A 57 3.34 -2.66 1.54
N ASP A 58 3.11 -3.16 2.74
CA ASP A 58 1.82 -3.65 3.20
C ASP A 58 1.18 -2.77 4.27
N ASN A 59 -0.02 -2.25 3.97
CA ASN A 59 -0.91 -1.58 4.92
C ASN A 59 -2.16 -2.42 5.25
N VAL A 60 -2.35 -3.55 4.55
CA VAL A 60 -3.63 -4.27 4.52
C VAL A 60 -3.59 -5.57 5.31
N GLY A 61 -2.53 -6.35 5.16
CA GLY A 61 -2.44 -7.68 5.76
C GLY A 61 -3.37 -8.71 5.10
N GLY A 62 -3.73 -9.74 5.86
CA GLY A 62 -4.72 -10.74 5.45
C GLY A 62 -4.38 -11.45 4.14
N MET A 63 -5.39 -11.62 3.28
CA MET A 63 -5.27 -12.32 2.01
C MET A 63 -4.25 -11.67 1.05
N LEU A 64 -4.18 -10.34 1.01
CA LEU A 64 -3.24 -9.65 0.12
C LEU A 64 -1.79 -9.91 0.53
N LEU A 65 -1.49 -9.87 1.82
CA LEU A 65 -0.16 -10.24 2.34
C LEU A 65 0.18 -11.68 1.94
N ASP A 66 -0.75 -12.61 2.12
CA ASP A 66 -0.51 -14.03 1.82
C ASP A 66 -0.23 -14.26 0.33
N VAL A 67 -1.02 -13.64 -0.55
CA VAL A 67 -0.82 -13.74 -2.00
C VAL A 67 0.52 -13.13 -2.42
N CYS A 68 0.89 -11.96 -1.88
CA CYS A 68 2.17 -11.30 -2.19
C CYS A 68 3.37 -12.13 -1.69
N LEU A 69 3.30 -12.73 -0.50
CA LEU A 69 4.29 -13.69 -0.02
C LEU A 69 4.43 -14.89 -0.97
N GLY A 70 3.31 -15.33 -1.57
CA GLY A 70 3.27 -16.40 -2.57
C GLY A 70 4.02 -16.07 -3.87
N GLN A 71 4.23 -14.78 -4.16
CA GLN A 71 4.86 -14.27 -5.39
C GLN A 71 6.22 -13.58 -5.12
N LEU A 72 6.81 -13.75 -3.94
CA LEU A 72 8.05 -13.08 -3.56
C LEU A 72 9.22 -13.50 -4.46
N ALA A 73 10.00 -12.54 -4.92
CA ALA A 73 11.25 -12.78 -5.64
C ALA A 73 12.33 -13.34 -4.71
N LEU A 74 13.43 -13.80 -5.27
CA LEU A 74 14.60 -14.19 -4.49
C LEU A 74 15.15 -12.99 -3.73
N ARG A 75 15.27 -13.12 -2.38
CA ARG A 75 15.65 -12.05 -1.46
C ARG A 75 14.68 -10.86 -1.41
N GLY A 76 13.44 -11.08 -1.88
CA GLY A 76 12.38 -10.07 -1.79
C GLY A 76 12.08 -9.67 -0.35
N ARG A 77 11.56 -8.47 -0.19
CA ARG A 77 11.27 -7.85 1.10
C ARG A 77 9.80 -7.51 1.22
N VAL A 78 9.26 -7.74 2.42
CA VAL A 78 7.93 -7.29 2.81
C VAL A 78 8.09 -6.32 3.96
N VAL A 79 7.56 -5.10 3.79
CA VAL A 79 7.55 -4.05 4.80
C VAL A 79 6.13 -3.92 5.33
N LEU A 80 5.93 -4.29 6.60
CA LEU A 80 4.63 -4.24 7.26
C LEU A 80 4.44 -2.89 7.93
N CYS A 81 3.57 -2.05 7.36
CA CYS A 81 3.19 -0.75 7.91
C CYS A 81 1.89 -0.83 8.70
N GLY A 82 0.98 -1.73 8.31
CA GLY A 82 -0.33 -1.89 8.94
C GLY A 82 -1.02 -3.19 8.54
N ALA A 83 -2.19 -3.43 9.10
CA ALA A 83 -2.99 -4.62 8.84
C ALA A 83 -4.49 -4.28 8.93
N ILE A 84 -4.92 -3.24 8.18
CA ILE A 84 -6.26 -2.65 8.32
C ILE A 84 -7.39 -3.68 8.11
N SER A 85 -7.15 -4.73 7.30
CA SER A 85 -8.13 -5.81 7.09
C SER A 85 -8.47 -6.60 8.36
N THR A 86 -7.66 -6.47 9.41
CA THR A 86 -7.82 -7.22 10.66
C THR A 86 -8.27 -6.38 11.85
N TYR A 87 -8.23 -5.02 11.75
CA TYR A 87 -8.46 -4.14 12.89
C TYR A 87 -9.87 -4.25 13.48
N ASN A 88 -10.88 -4.49 12.64
CA ASN A 88 -12.28 -4.62 13.06
C ASN A 88 -12.75 -6.09 13.08
N SER A 89 -11.84 -7.06 12.97
CA SER A 89 -12.21 -8.47 13.03
C SER A 89 -12.40 -8.93 14.49
N PRO A 90 -13.57 -9.48 14.85
CA PRO A 90 -13.79 -10.03 16.19
C PRO A 90 -12.98 -11.31 16.42
N GLN A 91 -12.46 -11.94 15.38
CA GLN A 91 -11.67 -13.16 15.44
C GLN A 91 -10.20 -12.86 15.19
N ARG A 92 -9.30 -13.58 15.87
CA ARG A 92 -7.88 -13.55 15.52
C ARG A 92 -7.71 -14.00 14.07
N SER A 93 -7.08 -13.14 13.28
CA SER A 93 -6.68 -13.50 11.92
C SER A 93 -5.70 -14.67 11.96
N ALA A 94 -5.93 -15.67 11.12
CA ALA A 94 -4.91 -16.66 10.84
C ALA A 94 -3.69 -15.97 10.23
N GLY A 95 -2.49 -16.38 10.62
CA GLY A 95 -1.26 -15.90 9.98
C GLY A 95 -1.21 -16.29 8.50
N PRO A 96 -0.32 -15.65 7.71
CA PRO A 96 -0.19 -15.96 6.29
C PRO A 96 0.29 -17.41 6.09
N SER A 97 -0.37 -18.16 5.24
CA SER A 97 -0.04 -19.57 4.92
C SER A 97 1.23 -19.68 4.09
N ASN A 98 1.53 -18.66 3.29
CA ASN A 98 2.68 -18.58 2.40
C ASN A 98 3.98 -18.09 3.07
N TYR A 99 4.02 -17.92 4.42
CA TYR A 99 5.23 -17.45 5.11
C TYR A 99 6.46 -18.34 4.85
N ARG A 100 6.26 -19.63 4.52
CA ARG A 100 7.34 -20.56 4.16
C ARG A 100 8.17 -20.09 2.95
N ASN A 101 7.61 -19.22 2.12
CA ASN A 101 8.34 -18.64 1.00
C ASN A 101 9.49 -17.72 1.47
N LEU A 102 9.42 -17.17 2.68
CA LEU A 102 10.56 -16.47 3.26
C LEU A 102 11.81 -17.37 3.34
N ILE A 103 11.63 -18.67 3.62
CA ILE A 103 12.74 -19.63 3.65
C ILE A 103 13.23 -19.90 2.23
N THR A 104 12.34 -20.35 1.34
CA THR A 104 12.71 -20.77 -0.01
C THR A 104 13.24 -19.63 -0.88
N LYS A 105 12.73 -18.43 -0.66
CA LYS A 105 13.17 -17.20 -1.35
C LYS A 105 14.27 -16.45 -0.60
N ARG A 106 14.68 -16.88 0.61
CA ARG A 106 15.60 -16.13 1.48
C ARG A 106 15.14 -14.70 1.65
N GLY A 107 13.80 -14.52 1.72
CA GLY A 107 13.15 -13.23 1.85
C GLY A 107 13.21 -12.67 3.27
N ARG A 108 12.83 -11.42 3.42
CA ARG A 108 12.70 -10.72 4.70
C ARG A 108 11.30 -10.12 4.82
N MET A 109 10.69 -10.28 5.98
CA MET A 109 9.45 -9.60 6.34
C MET A 109 9.67 -8.88 7.67
N GLU A 110 9.40 -7.59 7.70
CA GLU A 110 9.72 -6.72 8.82
C GLU A 110 8.63 -5.68 9.03
N GLY A 111 8.22 -5.51 10.29
CA GLY A 111 7.33 -4.42 10.72
C GLY A 111 8.13 -3.21 11.17
N PHE A 112 7.50 -2.03 11.12
CA PHE A 112 8.05 -0.80 11.66
C PHE A 112 6.95 0.10 12.22
N ILE A 113 7.33 0.98 13.11
CA ILE A 113 6.52 2.10 13.59
C ILE A 113 7.19 3.38 13.12
N ILE A 114 6.40 4.28 12.51
CA ILE A 114 6.96 5.52 11.95
C ILE A 114 7.70 6.38 13.00
N LEU A 115 7.31 6.29 14.27
CA LEU A 115 7.95 7.03 15.36
C LEU A 115 9.40 6.64 15.60
N ASP A 116 9.81 5.40 15.25
CA ASP A 116 11.20 4.94 15.35
C ASP A 116 12.13 5.71 14.40
N TYR A 117 11.57 6.45 13.43
CA TYR A 117 12.28 7.24 12.43
C TYR A 117 12.15 8.74 12.66
N SER A 118 11.78 9.17 13.87
CA SER A 118 11.56 10.61 14.19
C SER A 118 12.75 11.51 13.84
N ASP A 119 13.97 11.02 14.02
CA ASP A 119 15.20 11.75 13.72
C ASP A 119 15.37 12.05 12.22
N HIS A 120 14.67 11.33 11.35
CA HIS A 120 14.69 11.50 9.90
C HIS A 120 13.49 12.29 9.36
N PHE A 121 12.56 12.75 10.22
CA PHE A 121 11.35 13.42 9.75
C PHE A 121 11.63 14.71 8.98
N ALA A 122 12.53 15.53 9.48
CA ALA A 122 12.86 16.81 8.83
C ALA A 122 13.44 16.60 7.42
N GLU A 123 14.35 15.66 7.27
CA GLU A 123 14.94 15.29 5.98
C GLU A 123 13.88 14.74 5.02
N ALA A 124 13.08 13.77 5.48
CA ALA A 124 12.02 13.15 4.67
C ALA A 124 10.96 14.17 4.23
N GLN A 125 10.55 15.07 5.13
CA GLN A 125 9.61 16.13 4.81
C GLN A 125 10.16 17.09 3.76
N PHE A 126 11.44 17.48 3.87
CA PHE A 126 12.09 18.32 2.90
C PHE A 126 12.16 17.68 1.50
N GLU A 127 12.59 16.41 1.42
CA GLU A 127 12.62 15.65 0.16
C GLU A 127 11.22 15.54 -0.47
N ILE A 128 10.20 15.13 0.33
CA ILE A 128 8.82 14.94 -0.16
C ILE A 128 8.24 16.28 -0.62
N ALA A 129 8.44 17.37 0.13
CA ALA A 129 7.97 18.70 -0.25
C ALA A 129 8.58 19.15 -1.58
N GLY A 130 9.88 18.89 -1.81
CA GLY A 130 10.52 19.14 -3.09
C GLY A 130 9.90 18.33 -4.23
N TRP A 131 9.63 17.05 -4.03
CA TRP A 131 9.01 16.21 -5.05
C TRP A 131 7.55 16.60 -5.34
N VAL A 132 6.81 17.09 -4.36
CA VAL A 132 5.47 17.65 -4.55
C VAL A 132 5.55 18.95 -5.35
N ALA A 133 6.45 19.87 -4.99
CA ALA A 133 6.65 21.14 -5.71
C ALA A 133 7.04 20.93 -7.18
N ASP A 134 7.88 19.92 -7.44
CA ASP A 134 8.32 19.54 -8.79
C ASP A 134 7.26 18.72 -9.57
N GLY A 135 6.11 18.41 -8.97
CA GLY A 135 5.06 17.60 -9.57
C GLY A 135 5.40 16.11 -9.72
N ARG A 136 6.51 15.64 -9.11
CA ARG A 136 6.90 14.22 -9.13
C ARG A 136 6.09 13.36 -8.16
N ILE A 137 5.52 13.98 -7.13
CA ILE A 137 4.52 13.36 -6.25
C ILE A 137 3.22 14.13 -6.40
N LYS A 138 2.19 13.42 -6.83
CA LYS A 138 0.81 13.89 -6.83
C LYS A 138 0.10 13.30 -5.64
N HIS A 139 -0.78 14.06 -5.02
CA HIS A 139 -1.62 13.63 -3.92
C HIS A 139 -3.07 14.06 -4.17
N ARG A 140 -3.98 13.44 -3.45
CA ARG A 140 -5.40 13.78 -3.45
C ARG A 140 -5.90 13.78 -2.01
N GLU A 141 -6.77 14.71 -1.70
CA GLU A 141 -7.41 14.86 -0.41
C GLU A 141 -8.91 14.61 -0.53
N HIS A 142 -9.47 13.91 0.44
CA HIS A 142 -10.89 13.72 0.63
C HIS A 142 -11.30 14.54 1.84
N ILE A 143 -11.83 15.74 1.59
CA ILE A 143 -12.19 16.69 2.65
C ILE A 143 -13.62 16.44 3.08
N VAL A 144 -13.81 16.32 4.39
CA VAL A 144 -15.12 16.23 5.06
C VAL A 144 -15.24 17.45 5.97
N ASP A 145 -16.29 18.26 5.77
CA ASP A 145 -16.51 19.48 6.56
C ASP A 145 -17.26 19.18 7.85
N GLY A 146 -16.81 19.80 8.95
CA GLY A 146 -17.43 19.73 10.27
C GLY A 146 -16.86 18.62 11.15
N LEU A 147 -16.52 18.98 12.40
CA LEU A 147 -16.00 18.04 13.39
C LEU A 147 -17.00 16.93 13.73
N GLU A 148 -18.28 17.21 13.67
CA GLU A 148 -19.39 16.27 13.90
C GLU A 148 -19.35 15.06 12.95
N HIS A 149 -18.75 15.21 11.75
CA HIS A 149 -18.61 14.16 10.75
C HIS A 149 -17.31 13.34 10.88
N ALA A 150 -16.47 13.62 11.88
CA ALA A 150 -15.23 12.89 12.08
C ALA A 150 -15.40 11.36 12.25
N PRO A 151 -16.44 10.85 12.96
CA PRO A 151 -16.70 9.41 13.04
C PRO A 151 -17.01 8.79 11.66
N ASP A 152 -17.80 9.47 10.83
CA ASP A 152 -18.16 9.01 9.51
C ASP A 152 -16.94 9.02 8.56
N ALA A 153 -16.13 10.09 8.68
CA ALA A 153 -14.86 10.20 7.94
C ALA A 153 -13.88 9.06 8.29
N LEU A 154 -13.83 8.65 9.56
CA LEU A 154 -13.04 7.50 9.99
C LEU A 154 -13.56 6.19 9.35
N ASN A 155 -14.88 6.01 9.29
CA ASN A 155 -15.49 4.82 8.68
C ASN A 155 -15.15 4.68 7.19
N LEU A 156 -14.91 5.78 6.47
CA LEU A 156 -14.48 5.73 5.07
C LEU A 156 -13.16 4.95 4.88
N LEU A 157 -12.26 4.98 5.87
CA LEU A 157 -10.99 4.24 5.80
C LEU A 157 -11.20 2.72 5.85
N PHE A 158 -12.21 2.25 6.59
CA PHE A 158 -12.52 0.82 6.71
C PHE A 158 -13.35 0.29 5.54
N THR A 159 -14.22 1.13 4.98
CA THR A 159 -15.07 0.77 3.84
C THR A 159 -14.39 0.98 2.48
N GLY A 160 -13.25 1.69 2.48
CA GLY A 160 -12.60 2.09 1.23
C GLY A 160 -13.37 3.16 0.46
N GLY A 161 -14.25 3.90 1.11
CA GLY A 161 -15.07 4.97 0.50
C GLY A 161 -14.31 6.26 0.19
N ASN A 162 -13.06 6.40 0.66
CA ASN A 162 -12.24 7.56 0.40
C ASN A 162 -11.33 7.38 -0.82
N THR A 163 -10.99 8.49 -1.47
CA THR A 163 -9.89 8.54 -2.44
C THR A 163 -8.86 9.57 -1.96
N GLY A 164 -7.64 9.12 -1.72
CA GLY A 164 -6.58 9.96 -1.13
C GLY A 164 -6.67 10.10 0.39
N LYS A 165 -6.03 11.14 0.93
CA LYS A 165 -5.97 11.40 2.37
C LYS A 165 -7.29 11.96 2.87
N VAL A 166 -7.92 11.30 3.84
CA VAL A 166 -9.11 11.85 4.52
C VAL A 166 -8.69 12.93 5.50
N ILE A 167 -9.32 14.09 5.38
CA ILE A 167 -9.12 15.27 6.23
C ILE A 167 -10.48 15.77 6.70
N VAL A 168 -10.65 15.98 8.00
CA VAL A 168 -11.81 16.68 8.56
C VAL A 168 -11.42 18.14 8.72
N ARG A 169 -12.14 19.04 8.01
CA ARG A 169 -11.95 20.48 8.12
C ARG A 169 -12.89 21.02 9.19
N ILE A 170 -12.32 21.71 10.19
CA ILE A 170 -13.01 22.30 11.33
C ILE A 170 -13.34 23.76 11.03
#